data_9ee375a44b0d19a94ac38aac97ad9790
#
_entry.id   9ee375a44b0d19a94ac38aac97ad9790
#
_cell.length_a   1.000
_cell.length_b   1.000
_cell.length_c   1.000
_cell.angle_alpha   90.00
_cell.angle_beta   90.00
_cell.angle_gamma   90.00
#
_symmetry.space_group_name_H-M   'P 1'
#
loop_
_entity.id
_entity.type
_entity.pdbx_description
1 polymer ?
#
loop_
_entity_poly.entity_id
_entity_poly.type
_entity_poly.pdbx_seq_one_letter_code
_entity_poly.pdbx_strand_id
1 'polypeptide(L)'
;MKLSDRLIDSLYSGEHSVISVSGAGGKTSTLRLLAKKFKERGLSVLITTTTKFQGPKQFDWDCDYYYSDEASVLNHEVKKGKAVYFAHFNLVDMKKYTSPRLEILSILVNRFDVTIIEVDGSKMLPLKLHSDRDPVIIDETTATLAIMGASALGCSKDNVCFGLDGEGIVDIAFYQELIDNREGVLKRAKGKTLILINGCDAVENRNAFLSLHAPCPIILGSILKDEIYV
;
A
#
# COMPACT_ATOMS: atom_id res chain seq x y z
N MET A 1 15.61 -2.74 15.15
CA MET A 1 14.30 -2.06 14.91
C MET A 1 13.56 -2.87 13.86
N LYS A 2 12.28 -3.15 14.04
CA LYS A 2 11.46 -3.87 13.05
C LYS A 2 11.11 -2.96 11.88
N LEU A 3 10.86 -3.56 10.70
CA LEU A 3 10.43 -2.81 9.52
C LEU A 3 9.11 -2.06 9.79
N SER A 4 8.14 -2.74 10.41
CA SER A 4 6.85 -2.14 10.76
C SER A 4 6.99 -0.91 11.66
N ASP A 5 7.89 -0.94 12.64
CA ASP A 5 8.14 0.21 13.52
C ASP A 5 8.73 1.37 12.71
N ARG A 6 9.72 1.10 11.86
CA ARG A 6 10.32 2.12 11.00
C ARG A 6 9.32 2.75 10.04
N LEU A 7 8.45 1.94 9.43
CA LEU A 7 7.39 2.45 8.54
C LEU A 7 6.42 3.35 9.29
N ILE A 8 5.98 2.93 10.48
CA ILE A 8 5.06 3.73 11.30
C ILE A 8 5.73 5.05 11.70
N ASP A 9 6.93 5.03 12.23
CA ASP A 9 7.64 6.24 12.68
C ASP A 9 7.86 7.22 11.52
N SER A 10 8.01 6.72 10.29
CA SER A 10 8.18 7.56 9.09
C SER A 10 6.86 8.11 8.54
N LEU A 11 5.76 7.36 8.61
CA LEU A 11 4.51 7.68 7.93
C LEU A 11 3.44 8.27 8.86
N TYR A 12 3.46 7.92 10.15
CA TYR A 12 2.46 8.41 11.10
C TYR A 12 2.65 9.91 11.36
N SER A 13 1.57 10.68 11.26
CA SER A 13 1.59 12.14 11.42
C SER A 13 0.79 12.63 12.64
N GLY A 14 0.31 11.72 13.47
CA GLY A 14 -0.57 12.05 14.60
C GLY A 14 -2.03 11.70 14.32
N GLU A 15 -2.95 12.40 14.95
CA GLU A 15 -4.39 12.17 14.78
C GLU A 15 -4.83 12.28 13.31
N HIS A 16 -5.76 11.41 12.91
CA HIS A 16 -6.32 11.33 11.57
C HIS A 16 -5.27 11.14 10.46
N SER A 17 -4.22 10.34 10.74
CA SER A 17 -3.24 9.99 9.72
C SER A 17 -3.88 9.18 8.59
N VAL A 18 -3.70 9.63 7.35
CA VAL A 18 -4.16 8.92 6.14
C VAL A 18 -2.96 8.48 5.34
N ILE A 19 -2.73 7.17 5.29
CA ILE A 19 -1.59 6.55 4.62
C ILE A 19 -2.08 5.88 3.33
N SER A 20 -1.72 6.46 2.19
CA SER A 20 -1.95 5.88 0.87
C SER A 20 -0.84 4.89 0.51
N VAL A 21 -1.20 3.66 0.14
CA VAL A 21 -0.24 2.62 -0.25
C VAL A 21 -0.38 2.34 -1.75
N SER A 22 0.66 2.66 -2.51
CA SER A 22 0.71 2.55 -3.97
C SER A 22 1.79 1.59 -4.46
N GLY A 23 1.82 1.32 -5.76
CA GLY A 23 2.84 0.49 -6.41
C GLY A 23 2.50 -1.01 -6.43
N ALA A 24 3.50 -1.86 -6.24
CA ALA A 24 3.37 -3.30 -6.44
C ALA A 24 4.33 -4.10 -5.55
N GLY A 25 4.07 -5.41 -5.38
CA GLY A 25 5.01 -6.27 -4.65
C GLY A 25 4.76 -6.32 -3.14
N GLY A 26 3.48 -6.37 -2.70
CA GLY A 26 3.17 -6.67 -1.30
C GLY A 26 2.25 -5.68 -0.59
N LYS A 27 1.52 -4.82 -1.30
CA LYS A 27 0.58 -3.84 -0.71
C LYS A 27 -0.35 -4.44 0.33
N THR A 28 -1.13 -5.45 -0.04
CA THR A 28 -2.12 -6.10 0.84
C THR A 28 -1.52 -6.58 2.16
N SER A 29 -0.36 -7.25 2.10
CA SER A 29 0.36 -7.71 3.30
C SER A 29 0.89 -6.54 4.13
N THR A 30 1.28 -5.44 3.48
CA THR A 30 1.73 -4.22 4.14
C THR A 30 0.58 -3.54 4.88
N LEU A 31 -0.60 -3.40 4.25
CA LEU A 31 -1.78 -2.83 4.90
C LEU A 31 -2.14 -3.62 6.17
N ARG A 32 -2.17 -4.96 6.06
CA ARG A 32 -2.46 -5.84 7.19
C ARG A 32 -1.45 -5.67 8.33
N LEU A 33 -0.14 -5.68 8.00
CA LEU A 33 0.92 -5.52 9.01
C LEU A 33 0.83 -4.18 9.71
N LEU A 34 0.69 -3.07 8.96
CA LEU A 34 0.55 -1.73 9.53
C LEU A 34 -0.70 -1.61 10.40
N ALA A 35 -1.85 -2.10 9.93
CA ALA A 35 -3.09 -2.06 10.70
C ALA A 35 -2.97 -2.82 12.03
N LYS A 36 -2.39 -4.02 12.00
CA LYS A 36 -2.09 -4.80 13.22
C LYS A 36 -1.22 -3.99 14.17
N LYS A 37 -0.16 -3.36 13.68
CA LYS A 37 0.78 -2.61 14.51
C LYS A 37 0.18 -1.31 15.09
N PHE A 38 -0.63 -0.59 14.33
CA PHE A 38 -1.36 0.56 14.84
C PHE A 38 -2.40 0.15 15.90
N LYS A 39 -3.11 -0.97 15.68
CA LYS A 39 -4.02 -1.57 16.65
C LYS A 39 -3.30 -1.94 17.96
N GLU A 40 -2.11 -2.58 17.87
CA GLU A 40 -1.26 -2.91 19.03
C GLU A 40 -0.80 -1.67 19.81
N ARG A 41 -0.69 -0.50 19.14
CA ARG A 41 -0.40 0.81 19.76
C ARG A 41 -1.64 1.49 20.36
N GLY A 42 -2.80 0.82 20.36
CA GLY A 42 -4.06 1.32 20.92
C GLY A 42 -4.81 2.29 20.02
N LEU A 43 -4.44 2.43 18.75
CA LEU A 43 -5.10 3.33 17.80
C LEU A 43 -6.30 2.65 17.12
N SER A 44 -7.31 3.42 16.77
CA SER A 44 -8.41 3.00 15.90
C SER A 44 -7.97 3.05 14.45
N VAL A 45 -8.18 1.95 13.70
CA VAL A 45 -7.66 1.80 12.33
C VAL A 45 -8.78 1.51 11.35
N LEU A 46 -8.76 2.20 10.21
CA LEU A 46 -9.57 1.87 9.04
C LEU A 46 -8.65 1.33 7.92
N ILE A 47 -8.97 0.16 7.37
CA ILE A 47 -8.40 -0.35 6.12
C ILE A 47 -9.45 -0.20 5.02
N THR A 48 -9.08 0.43 3.92
CA THR A 48 -9.99 0.66 2.78
C THR A 48 -9.22 0.77 1.46
N THR A 49 -9.92 1.12 0.39
CA THR A 49 -9.35 1.21 -0.96
C THR A 49 -10.02 2.28 -1.79
N THR A 50 -9.31 2.80 -2.78
CA THR A 50 -9.85 3.61 -3.89
C THR A 50 -9.86 2.84 -5.22
N THR A 51 -9.63 1.51 -5.18
CA THR A 51 -9.55 0.64 -6.36
C THR A 51 -10.29 -0.69 -6.15
N LYS A 52 -9.98 -1.71 -6.95
CA LYS A 52 -10.46 -3.08 -6.70
C LYS A 52 -9.64 -3.71 -5.58
N PHE A 53 -10.31 -4.38 -4.65
CA PHE A 53 -9.74 -4.85 -3.41
C PHE A 53 -10.05 -6.32 -3.15
N GLN A 54 -9.18 -7.01 -2.41
CA GLN A 54 -9.45 -8.38 -1.95
C GLN A 54 -10.43 -8.35 -0.78
N GLY A 55 -11.48 -9.17 -0.88
CA GLY A 55 -12.46 -9.29 0.19
C GLY A 55 -11.98 -10.17 1.35
N PRO A 56 -12.69 -10.13 2.50
CA PRO A 56 -12.34 -10.91 3.69
C PRO A 56 -12.43 -12.42 3.49
N LYS A 57 -13.12 -12.91 2.46
CA LYS A 57 -13.14 -14.33 2.09
C LYS A 57 -11.89 -14.81 1.36
N GLN A 58 -11.15 -13.88 0.74
CA GLN A 58 -9.95 -14.16 -0.06
C GLN A 58 -8.65 -13.88 0.70
N PHE A 59 -8.71 -13.01 1.70
CA PHE A 59 -7.56 -12.60 2.48
C PHE A 59 -7.97 -12.31 3.93
N ASP A 60 -7.24 -12.86 4.89
CA ASP A 60 -7.41 -12.55 6.30
C ASP A 60 -6.77 -11.20 6.62
N TRP A 61 -7.61 -10.18 6.79
CA TRP A 61 -7.18 -8.80 7.10
C TRP A 61 -6.83 -8.57 8.57
N ASP A 62 -7.12 -9.55 9.45
CA ASP A 62 -6.93 -9.43 10.89
C ASP A 62 -7.66 -8.20 11.49
N CYS A 63 -8.83 -7.88 10.94
CA CYS A 63 -9.69 -6.80 11.41
C CYS A 63 -10.72 -7.30 12.40
N ASP A 64 -11.13 -6.42 13.33
CA ASP A 64 -12.17 -6.73 14.33
C ASP A 64 -13.57 -6.61 13.74
N TYR A 65 -13.77 -5.75 12.72
CA TYR A 65 -15.05 -5.47 12.08
C TYR A 65 -14.89 -5.40 10.56
N TYR A 66 -15.93 -5.87 9.84
CA TYR A 66 -15.96 -5.92 8.38
C TYR A 66 -17.26 -5.34 7.86
N TYR A 67 -17.17 -4.34 6.99
CA TYR A 67 -18.32 -3.69 6.36
C TYR A 67 -18.18 -3.71 4.84
N SER A 68 -19.34 -3.86 4.17
CA SER A 68 -19.44 -3.86 2.71
C SER A 68 -20.44 -2.83 2.18
N ASP A 69 -21.04 -2.04 3.05
CA ASP A 69 -21.98 -0.96 2.74
C ASP A 69 -21.72 0.28 3.60
N GLU A 70 -22.04 1.45 3.04
CA GLU A 70 -21.76 2.76 3.65
C GLU A 70 -22.59 3.01 4.91
N ALA A 71 -23.86 2.59 4.93
CA ALA A 71 -24.74 2.85 6.07
C ALA A 71 -24.21 2.15 7.34
N SER A 72 -23.81 0.90 7.22
CA SER A 72 -23.27 0.11 8.32
C SER A 72 -21.98 0.69 8.88
N VAL A 73 -21.01 1.08 8.00
CA VAL A 73 -19.74 1.64 8.49
C VAL A 73 -19.90 3.04 9.07
N LEU A 74 -20.81 3.86 8.53
CA LEU A 74 -21.10 5.19 9.09
C LEU A 74 -21.75 5.12 10.47
N ASN A 75 -22.54 4.09 10.75
CA ASN A 75 -23.14 3.85 12.05
C ASN A 75 -22.21 3.11 13.05
N HIS A 76 -21.02 2.67 12.59
CA HIS A 76 -20.06 1.99 13.47
C HIS A 76 -19.54 2.92 14.56
N GLU A 77 -19.57 2.46 15.81
CA GLU A 77 -18.90 3.13 16.93
C GLU A 77 -17.40 2.84 16.89
N VAL A 78 -16.58 3.86 16.58
CA VAL A 78 -15.13 3.71 16.50
C VAL A 78 -14.51 3.47 17.87
N LYS A 79 -13.72 2.41 18.01
CA LYS A 79 -13.09 2.02 19.29
C LYS A 79 -11.58 2.00 19.17
N LYS A 80 -10.88 2.51 20.17
CA LYS A 80 -9.42 2.45 20.28
C LYS A 80 -8.94 1.00 20.35
N GLY A 81 -7.79 0.72 19.72
CA GLY A 81 -7.20 -0.61 19.63
C GLY A 81 -7.98 -1.59 18.75
N LYS A 82 -8.87 -1.09 17.89
CA LYS A 82 -9.67 -1.90 16.95
C LYS A 82 -9.43 -1.49 15.51
N ALA A 83 -9.46 -2.50 14.62
CA ALA A 83 -9.35 -2.31 13.19
C ALA A 83 -10.67 -2.62 12.48
N VAL A 84 -11.03 -1.77 11.55
CA VAL A 84 -12.20 -1.90 10.67
C VAL A 84 -11.73 -2.07 9.24
N TYR A 85 -12.25 -3.09 8.56
CA TYR A 85 -12.17 -3.23 7.12
C TYR A 85 -13.43 -2.68 6.49
N PHE A 86 -13.29 -1.81 5.49
CA PHE A 86 -14.41 -1.34 4.70
C PHE A 86 -14.06 -1.24 3.20
N ALA A 87 -14.87 -1.90 2.38
CA ALA A 87 -14.89 -1.71 0.94
C ALA A 87 -16.26 -2.14 0.40
N HIS A 88 -16.75 -1.50 -0.65
CA HIS A 88 -18.02 -1.83 -1.27
C HIS A 88 -17.98 -3.22 -1.91
N PHE A 89 -19.00 -4.04 -1.63
CA PHE A 89 -19.17 -5.30 -2.35
C PHE A 89 -19.63 -5.04 -3.79
N ASN A 90 -18.88 -5.55 -4.76
CA ASN A 90 -19.25 -5.39 -6.15
C ASN A 90 -20.28 -6.45 -6.56
N LEU A 91 -21.53 -6.03 -6.77
CA LEU A 91 -22.63 -6.91 -7.17
C LEU A 91 -22.48 -7.49 -8.60
N VAL A 92 -21.71 -6.84 -9.47
CA VAL A 92 -21.45 -7.29 -10.84
C VAL A 92 -20.33 -8.32 -10.89
N ASP A 93 -19.27 -8.11 -10.09
CA ASP A 93 -18.17 -9.06 -9.93
C ASP A 93 -18.18 -9.58 -8.47
N MET A 94 -18.99 -10.60 -8.24
CA MET A 94 -19.25 -11.21 -6.92
C MET A 94 -17.98 -11.69 -6.17
N LYS A 95 -16.80 -11.56 -6.78
CA LYS A 95 -15.52 -11.94 -6.18
C LYS A 95 -14.67 -10.73 -5.74
N LYS A 96 -15.09 -9.51 -6.03
CA LYS A 96 -14.30 -8.30 -5.78
C LYS A 96 -15.04 -7.28 -4.95
N TYR A 97 -14.26 -6.55 -4.20
CA TYR A 97 -14.67 -5.34 -3.51
C TYR A 97 -14.12 -4.14 -4.28
N THR A 98 -14.76 -2.98 -4.13
CA THR A 98 -14.39 -1.74 -4.84
C THR A 98 -14.33 -0.57 -3.88
N SER A 99 -13.83 0.55 -4.38
CA SER A 99 -13.82 1.83 -3.65
C SER A 99 -15.21 2.19 -3.12
N PRO A 100 -15.30 2.67 -1.88
CA PRO A 100 -16.43 3.51 -1.46
C PRO A 100 -16.49 4.80 -2.28
N ARG A 101 -17.59 5.55 -2.16
CA ARG A 101 -17.64 6.92 -2.68
C ARG A 101 -16.61 7.79 -1.96
N LEU A 102 -15.96 8.70 -2.69
CA LEU A 102 -14.89 9.52 -2.11
C LEU A 102 -15.41 10.44 -0.99
N GLU A 103 -16.65 10.92 -1.09
CA GLU A 103 -17.29 11.74 -0.06
C GLU A 103 -17.45 10.95 1.26
N ILE A 104 -17.72 9.65 1.17
CA ILE A 104 -17.79 8.78 2.35
C ILE A 104 -16.42 8.53 2.93
N LEU A 105 -15.41 8.35 2.09
CA LEU A 105 -14.03 8.25 2.56
C LEU A 105 -13.58 9.49 3.31
N SER A 106 -13.86 10.69 2.78
CA SER A 106 -13.53 11.97 3.44
C SER A 106 -14.19 12.11 4.82
N ILE A 107 -15.40 11.56 5.02
CA ILE A 107 -16.03 11.51 6.35
C ILE A 107 -15.32 10.50 7.24
N LEU A 108 -15.04 9.30 6.72
CA LEU A 108 -14.50 8.20 7.52
C LEU A 108 -13.07 8.47 8.00
N VAL A 109 -12.20 9.06 7.18
CA VAL A 109 -10.80 9.36 7.56
C VAL A 109 -10.70 10.27 8.77
N ASN A 110 -11.71 11.12 9.00
CA ASN A 110 -11.78 12.00 10.17
C ASN A 110 -12.37 11.34 11.44
N ARG A 111 -12.75 10.06 11.37
CA ARG A 111 -13.32 9.30 12.49
C ARG A 111 -12.33 8.33 13.13
N PHE A 112 -11.30 7.94 12.39
CA PHE A 112 -10.28 7.00 12.84
C PHE A 112 -8.97 7.75 13.15
N ASP A 113 -8.15 7.19 14.04
CA ASP A 113 -6.80 7.73 14.28
C ASP A 113 -5.90 7.51 13.07
N VAL A 114 -6.07 6.37 12.40
CA VAL A 114 -5.31 6.00 11.20
C VAL A 114 -6.22 5.38 10.16
N THR A 115 -6.11 5.86 8.93
CA THR A 115 -6.70 5.21 7.76
C THR A 115 -5.60 4.76 6.81
N ILE A 116 -5.63 3.49 6.38
CA ILE A 116 -4.68 2.93 5.43
C ILE A 116 -5.43 2.54 4.17
N ILE A 117 -5.02 3.11 3.03
CA ILE A 117 -5.77 3.02 1.76
C ILE A 117 -4.92 2.35 0.69
N GLU A 118 -5.40 1.25 0.09
CA GLU A 118 -4.82 0.74 -1.16
C GLU A 118 -5.34 1.58 -2.33
N VAL A 119 -4.42 2.29 -3.03
CA VAL A 119 -4.82 3.31 -4.03
C VAL A 119 -4.66 2.87 -5.48
N ASP A 120 -4.16 1.66 -5.72
CA ASP A 120 -3.99 1.10 -7.06
C ASP A 120 -3.98 -0.44 -7.07
N GLY A 121 -4.29 -1.04 -8.23
CA GLY A 121 -4.16 -2.48 -8.47
C GLY A 121 -2.88 -2.80 -9.25
N SER A 122 -2.26 -3.97 -8.99
CA SER A 122 -1.05 -4.45 -9.67
C SER A 122 -1.14 -5.89 -10.19
N LYS A 123 -2.32 -6.51 -10.15
CA LYS A 123 -2.53 -7.93 -10.51
C LYS A 123 -1.55 -8.90 -9.85
N MET A 124 -1.11 -8.61 -8.63
CA MET A 124 -0.11 -9.36 -7.85
C MET A 124 1.31 -9.38 -8.46
N LEU A 125 1.59 -8.57 -9.47
CA LEU A 125 2.94 -8.40 -10.00
C LEU A 125 3.81 -7.58 -9.05
N PRO A 126 5.15 -7.78 -9.06
CA PRO A 126 6.06 -7.09 -8.13
C PRO A 126 6.39 -5.64 -8.51
N LEU A 127 6.22 -5.23 -9.76
CA LEU A 127 6.44 -3.86 -10.23
C LEU A 127 5.23 -3.31 -10.97
N LYS A 128 5.18 -1.98 -11.10
CA LYS A 128 4.08 -1.29 -11.77
C LYS A 128 4.52 0.03 -12.40
N LEU A 129 4.03 0.26 -13.61
CA LEU A 129 3.91 1.57 -14.24
C LEU A 129 2.42 1.96 -14.20
N HIS A 130 2.11 3.15 -13.71
CA HIS A 130 0.73 3.60 -13.54
C HIS A 130 0.13 4.10 -14.86
N SER A 131 -1.17 3.89 -15.02
CA SER A 131 -1.96 4.49 -16.10
C SER A 131 -2.51 5.84 -15.67
N ASP A 132 -3.14 6.59 -16.57
CA ASP A 132 -3.78 7.88 -16.26
C ASP A 132 -4.87 7.77 -15.18
N ARG A 133 -5.45 6.58 -14.98
CA ARG A 133 -6.55 6.34 -14.04
C ARG A 133 -6.08 6.04 -12.63
N ASP A 134 -4.81 5.73 -12.42
CA ASP A 134 -4.25 5.33 -11.13
C ASP A 134 -2.85 5.92 -10.86
N PRO A 135 -2.41 6.04 -9.62
CA PRO A 135 -3.16 5.76 -8.40
C PRO A 135 -4.26 6.82 -8.12
N VAL A 136 -5.32 6.44 -7.39
CA VAL A 136 -6.35 7.37 -6.92
C VAL A 136 -6.05 7.73 -5.47
N ILE A 137 -5.29 8.79 -5.27
CA ILE A 137 -4.87 9.31 -3.95
C ILE A 137 -5.82 10.43 -3.55
N ILE A 138 -6.47 10.32 -2.39
CA ILE A 138 -7.42 11.33 -1.88
C ILE A 138 -6.69 12.55 -1.33
N ASP A 139 -7.42 13.66 -1.19
CA ASP A 139 -6.83 14.93 -0.76
C ASP A 139 -6.38 14.93 0.69
N GLU A 140 -7.06 14.16 1.53
CA GLU A 140 -6.75 13.99 2.96
C GLU A 140 -5.48 13.16 3.23
N THR A 141 -4.83 12.60 2.20
CA THR A 141 -3.61 11.81 2.36
C THR A 141 -2.50 12.60 3.04
N THR A 142 -2.05 12.14 4.19
CA THR A 142 -0.95 12.74 4.97
C THR A 142 0.40 12.08 4.71
N ALA A 143 0.39 10.83 4.22
CA ALA A 143 1.59 10.09 3.86
C ALA A 143 1.35 9.12 2.69
N THR A 144 2.39 8.87 1.90
CA THR A 144 2.38 7.89 0.82
C THR A 144 3.49 6.87 1.01
N LEU A 145 3.11 5.59 1.04
CA LEU A 145 4.03 4.46 0.98
C LEU A 145 3.99 3.87 -0.43
N ALA A 146 5.05 4.06 -1.17
CA ALA A 146 5.25 3.51 -2.51
C ALA A 146 6.01 2.19 -2.41
N ILE A 147 5.47 1.08 -2.95
CA ILE A 147 6.07 -0.25 -2.82
C ILE A 147 6.56 -0.75 -4.18
N MET A 148 7.75 -1.31 -4.18
CA MET A 148 8.34 -2.05 -5.31
C MET A 148 8.82 -3.41 -4.80
N GLY A 149 8.45 -4.50 -5.50
CA GLY A 149 8.89 -5.84 -5.11
C GLY A 149 10.29 -6.15 -5.60
N ALA A 150 11.18 -6.55 -4.71
CA ALA A 150 12.56 -6.92 -5.02
C ALA A 150 12.65 -8.16 -5.93
N SER A 151 11.66 -9.05 -5.88
CA SER A 151 11.61 -10.31 -6.65
C SER A 151 11.55 -10.14 -8.17
N ALA A 152 11.36 -8.93 -8.68
CA ALA A 152 11.40 -8.64 -10.10
C ALA A 152 12.83 -8.62 -10.66
N LEU A 153 13.85 -8.41 -9.82
CA LEU A 153 15.24 -8.31 -10.26
C LEU A 153 15.68 -9.59 -11.00
N GLY A 154 16.19 -9.45 -12.21
CA GLY A 154 16.61 -10.56 -13.07
C GLY A 154 15.48 -11.23 -13.86
N CYS A 155 14.23 -10.81 -13.71
CA CYS A 155 13.08 -11.34 -14.45
C CYS A 155 12.80 -10.55 -15.73
N SER A 156 12.02 -11.13 -16.66
CA SER A 156 11.55 -10.42 -17.86
C SER A 156 10.53 -9.34 -17.48
N LYS A 157 10.69 -8.13 -18.03
CA LYS A 157 9.90 -6.92 -17.70
C LYS A 157 8.40 -7.13 -17.89
N ASP A 158 7.99 -7.76 -19.00
CA ASP A 158 6.60 -8.04 -19.36
C ASP A 158 5.89 -8.99 -18.37
N ASN A 159 6.65 -9.87 -17.72
CA ASN A 159 6.12 -10.85 -16.76
C ASN A 159 5.98 -10.29 -15.35
N VAL A 160 6.68 -9.19 -15.01
CA VAL A 160 6.78 -8.72 -13.62
C VAL A 160 6.37 -7.25 -13.41
N CYS A 161 6.17 -6.49 -14.50
CA CYS A 161 5.77 -5.08 -14.40
C CYS A 161 4.36 -4.87 -14.98
N PHE A 162 3.40 -4.53 -14.12
CA PHE A 162 2.05 -4.19 -14.56
C PHE A 162 2.03 -2.83 -15.27
N GLY A 163 1.39 -2.76 -16.42
CA GLY A 163 1.24 -1.52 -17.20
C GLY A 163 2.41 -1.20 -18.11
N LEU A 164 3.38 -2.12 -18.24
CA LEU A 164 4.48 -2.03 -19.20
C LEU A 164 4.29 -3.10 -20.28
N ASP A 165 4.32 -2.67 -21.53
CA ASP A 165 4.48 -3.54 -22.71
C ASP A 165 5.90 -3.35 -23.24
N GLY A 166 6.79 -4.34 -23.05
CA GLY A 166 8.17 -4.22 -23.51
C GLY A 166 9.07 -5.37 -23.11
N GLU A 167 10.03 -5.65 -23.97
CA GLU A 167 11.04 -6.70 -23.78
C GLU A 167 12.19 -6.22 -22.85
N GLY A 168 12.95 -7.16 -22.36
CA GLY A 168 14.16 -6.94 -21.57
C GLY A 168 14.09 -7.49 -20.17
N ILE A 169 15.23 -7.47 -19.50
CA ILE A 169 15.38 -7.97 -18.13
C ILE A 169 15.34 -6.79 -17.15
N VAL A 170 14.69 -6.99 -16.02
CA VAL A 170 14.67 -6.02 -14.91
C VAL A 170 16.04 -6.02 -14.23
N ASP A 171 16.72 -4.91 -14.31
CA ASP A 171 17.94 -4.60 -13.59
C ASP A 171 17.75 -3.42 -12.65
N ILE A 172 18.78 -2.97 -11.95
CA ILE A 172 18.72 -1.83 -11.05
C ILE A 172 18.42 -0.52 -11.79
N ALA A 173 18.90 -0.37 -13.03
CA ALA A 173 18.60 0.80 -13.83
C ALA A 173 17.09 0.90 -14.13
N PHE A 174 16.41 -0.22 -14.34
CA PHE A 174 14.95 -0.23 -14.52
C PHE A 174 14.19 0.14 -13.24
N TYR A 175 14.65 -0.27 -12.05
CA TYR A 175 14.07 0.24 -10.79
C TYR A 175 14.24 1.74 -10.68
N GLN A 176 15.42 2.28 -11.04
CA GLN A 176 15.66 3.71 -11.05
C GLN A 176 14.77 4.43 -12.06
N GLU A 177 14.59 3.87 -13.25
CA GLU A 177 13.65 4.38 -14.25
C GLU A 177 12.22 4.49 -13.70
N LEU A 178 11.73 3.47 -12.99
CA LEU A 178 10.40 3.50 -12.37
C LEU A 178 10.29 4.51 -11.22
N ILE A 179 11.39 4.85 -10.55
CA ILE A 179 11.42 5.91 -9.53
C ILE A 179 11.36 7.29 -10.19
N ASP A 180 12.13 7.49 -11.26
CA ASP A 180 12.26 8.79 -11.94
C ASP A 180 11.11 9.10 -12.89
N ASN A 181 10.37 8.06 -13.34
CA ASN A 181 9.28 8.20 -14.28
C ASN A 181 8.07 8.90 -13.65
N ARG A 182 7.52 9.90 -14.32
CA ARG A 182 6.29 10.61 -13.87
C ARG A 182 5.08 9.69 -13.72
N GLU A 183 5.01 8.58 -14.46
CA GLU A 183 4.00 7.52 -14.37
C GLU A 183 4.47 6.36 -13.48
N GLY A 184 5.60 6.50 -12.83
CA GLY A 184 6.25 5.50 -12.00
C GLY A 184 5.70 5.43 -10.57
N VAL A 185 6.49 4.88 -9.67
CA VAL A 185 6.06 4.51 -8.32
C VAL A 185 5.66 5.71 -7.45
N LEU A 186 6.21 6.92 -7.73
CA LEU A 186 5.93 8.16 -7.00
C LEU A 186 4.80 9.00 -7.62
N LYS A 187 4.11 8.48 -8.64
CA LYS A 187 3.02 9.21 -9.28
C LYS A 187 1.96 9.64 -8.25
N ARG A 188 1.61 10.93 -8.27
CA ARG A 188 0.61 11.55 -7.37
C ARG A 188 0.88 11.38 -5.87
N ALA A 189 2.10 11.00 -5.45
CA ALA A 189 2.44 10.87 -4.05
C ALA A 189 2.18 12.19 -3.30
N LYS A 190 1.62 12.10 -2.08
CA LYS A 190 1.28 13.23 -1.21
C LYS A 190 1.82 13.04 0.19
N GLY A 191 2.09 14.14 0.86
CA GLY A 191 2.52 14.16 2.25
C GLY A 191 3.91 13.55 2.46
N LYS A 192 4.13 12.96 3.62
CA LYS A 192 5.37 12.23 3.90
C LYS A 192 5.49 11.03 2.97
N THR A 193 6.50 10.99 2.13
CA THR A 193 6.64 9.93 1.13
C THR A 193 7.82 9.03 1.45
N LEU A 194 7.65 7.72 1.24
CA LEU A 194 8.63 6.68 1.48
C LEU A 194 8.52 5.61 0.39
N ILE A 195 9.66 5.12 -0.12
CA ILE A 195 9.72 3.94 -0.98
C ILE A 195 10.13 2.73 -0.14
N LEU A 196 9.39 1.63 -0.28
CA LEU A 196 9.77 0.33 0.27
C LEU A 196 10.13 -0.63 -0.89
N ILE A 197 11.37 -1.08 -0.94
CA ILE A 197 11.76 -2.24 -1.74
C ILE A 197 11.50 -3.48 -0.88
N ASN A 198 10.39 -4.16 -1.18
CA ASN A 198 9.88 -5.26 -0.36
C ASN A 198 10.32 -6.63 -0.87
N GLY A 199 10.52 -7.58 0.04
CA GLY A 199 10.92 -8.96 -0.29
C GLY A 199 12.42 -9.12 -0.52
N CYS A 200 13.24 -8.24 0.04
CA CYS A 200 14.71 -8.30 -0.05
C CYS A 200 15.31 -9.54 0.61
N ASP A 201 14.55 -10.25 1.44
CA ASP A 201 14.95 -11.53 2.04
C ASP A 201 15.09 -12.66 1.03
N ALA A 202 14.40 -12.58 -0.10
CA ALA A 202 14.39 -13.60 -1.14
C ALA A 202 15.36 -13.29 -2.31
N VAL A 203 16.13 -12.19 -2.24
CA VAL A 203 17.03 -11.76 -3.31
C VAL A 203 18.48 -11.83 -2.84
N GLU A 204 19.32 -12.62 -3.52
CA GLU A 204 20.73 -12.78 -3.17
C GLU A 204 21.51 -11.45 -3.27
N ASN A 205 21.36 -10.73 -4.38
CA ASN A 205 22.06 -9.46 -4.63
C ASN A 205 21.25 -8.23 -4.17
N ARG A 206 20.64 -8.30 -2.96
CA ARG A 206 19.84 -7.16 -2.43
C ARG A 206 20.64 -5.88 -2.25
N ASN A 207 21.97 -5.96 -2.06
CA ASN A 207 22.82 -4.78 -1.92
C ASN A 207 22.88 -3.92 -3.18
N ALA A 208 22.51 -4.47 -4.35
CA ALA A 208 22.40 -3.69 -5.59
C ALA A 208 21.36 -2.56 -5.45
N PHE A 209 20.32 -2.73 -4.64
CA PHE A 209 19.31 -1.69 -4.39
C PHE A 209 19.85 -0.48 -3.60
N LEU A 210 21.02 -0.57 -2.98
CA LEU A 210 21.66 0.54 -2.27
C LEU A 210 22.10 1.68 -3.19
N SER A 211 22.22 1.42 -4.49
CA SER A 211 22.55 2.43 -5.51
C SER A 211 21.34 3.26 -5.95
N LEU A 212 20.12 2.86 -5.57
CA LEU A 212 18.92 3.61 -5.89
C LEU A 212 18.86 4.93 -5.13
N HIS A 213 18.35 5.96 -5.79
CA HIS A 213 18.13 7.27 -5.20
C HIS A 213 16.73 7.81 -5.58
N ALA A 214 16.16 8.60 -4.69
CA ALA A 214 14.84 9.19 -4.84
C ALA A 214 14.76 10.52 -4.07
N PRO A 215 13.77 11.38 -4.35
CA PRO A 215 13.52 12.59 -3.57
C PRO A 215 12.97 12.31 -2.15
N CYS A 216 12.80 11.05 -1.79
CA CYS A 216 12.30 10.58 -0.49
C CYS A 216 13.14 9.37 0.00
N PRO A 217 13.06 9.00 1.30
CA PRO A 217 13.77 7.83 1.80
C PRO A 217 13.38 6.55 1.07
N ILE A 218 14.35 5.66 0.86
CA ILE A 218 14.18 4.29 0.38
C ILE A 218 14.53 3.34 1.52
N ILE A 219 13.67 2.38 1.82
CA ILE A 219 13.91 1.31 2.79
C ILE A 219 13.95 -0.03 2.05
N LEU A 220 14.98 -0.83 2.33
CA LEU A 220 15.06 -2.21 1.91
C LEU A 220 14.54 -3.11 3.03
N GLY A 221 13.54 -3.93 2.76
CA GLY A 221 12.93 -4.72 3.83
C GLY A 221 12.17 -5.95 3.36
N SER A 222 11.63 -6.68 4.32
CA SER A 222 10.69 -7.77 4.12
C SER A 222 9.48 -7.58 5.05
N ILE A 223 8.32 -7.36 4.47
CA ILE A 223 7.04 -7.33 5.19
C ILE A 223 6.72 -8.69 5.81
N LEU A 224 7.07 -9.78 5.12
CA LEU A 224 6.82 -11.14 5.59
C LEU A 224 7.59 -11.45 6.87
N LYS A 225 8.86 -11.01 6.97
CA LYS A 225 9.73 -11.24 8.13
C LYS A 225 9.71 -10.11 9.15
N ASP A 226 9.12 -8.96 8.79
CA ASP A 226 9.15 -7.71 9.57
C ASP A 226 10.61 -7.25 9.84
N GLU A 227 11.48 -7.34 8.81
CA GLU A 227 12.92 -7.05 8.90
C GLU A 227 13.34 -5.93 7.95
N ILE A 228 14.31 -5.11 8.41
CA ILE A 228 15.00 -4.10 7.61
C ILE A 228 16.35 -4.66 7.19
N TYR A 229 16.77 -4.37 5.96
CA TYR A 229 18.09 -4.75 5.43
C TYR A 229 19.01 -3.56 5.18
N VAL A 230 18.48 -2.37 5.14
CA VAL A 230 19.19 -1.05 5.32
C VAL A 230 18.14 0.07 5.31
#